data_6f06e9570abf1fd00f3786cbdb8d3e97
#
_entry.id   6f06e9570abf1fd00f3786cbdb8d3e97
#
_cell.length_a   1.000
_cell.length_b   1.000
_cell.length_c   1.000
_cell.angle_alpha   90.00
_cell.angle_beta   90.00
_cell.angle_gamma   90.00
#
_symmetry.space_group_name_H-M   'P 1'
#
loop_
_entity.id
_entity.type
_entity.pdbx_description
1 polymer ?
#
loop_
_entity_poly.entity_id
_entity_poly.type
_entity_poly.pdbx_seq_one_letter_code
_entity_poly.pdbx_strand_id
1 'polypeptide(L)'
;MSESPDNDPVIISVAAYSANPIAYQEKYATHLLDRPARFTSLLSPGSHILDLGCGPGRDIRIFSEGGHKPIGIDLNPAFIEMASRQGDVIQGDIRNISSIFTPASFDGVWAQASLVHLEKSEIDFVLRDLRELLKPNGHLYACVPATGETGWLDESDGRRWYTTWPEDSFETAVRSTGFHINDVTHGPYVEVWATKV
;
A
#
# COMPACT_ATOMS: atom_id res chain seq x y z
N MET A 1 13.26 5.13 -22.87
CA MET A 1 14.52 5.58 -22.25
C MET A 1 14.28 5.45 -20.77
N SER A 2 14.98 4.54 -20.06
CA SER A 2 14.85 4.42 -18.61
C SER A 2 15.43 5.72 -18.01
N GLU A 3 14.63 6.44 -17.25
CA GLU A 3 15.11 7.58 -16.47
C GLU A 3 16.22 7.10 -15.53
N SER A 4 17.19 8.00 -15.27
CA SER A 4 18.23 7.71 -14.27
C SER A 4 17.55 7.48 -12.91
N PRO A 5 18.00 6.49 -12.11
CA PRO A 5 17.47 6.27 -10.75
C PRO A 5 17.46 7.52 -9.88
N ASP A 6 18.35 8.46 -10.17
CA ASP A 6 18.46 9.75 -9.46
C ASP A 6 17.27 10.69 -9.69
N ASN A 7 16.40 10.41 -10.68
CA ASN A 7 15.22 11.22 -11.01
C ASN A 7 13.90 10.47 -10.79
N ASP A 8 13.94 9.24 -10.29
CA ASP A 8 12.73 8.44 -10.05
C ASP A 8 11.95 9.01 -8.83
N PRO A 9 10.71 9.47 -9.02
CA PRO A 9 9.89 10.05 -7.95
C PRO A 9 9.70 9.11 -6.76
N VAL A 10 9.57 7.81 -7.00
CA VAL A 10 9.40 6.79 -5.97
C VAL A 10 10.67 6.68 -5.12
N ILE A 11 11.84 6.56 -5.78
CA ILE A 11 13.13 6.42 -5.08
C ILE A 11 13.40 7.65 -4.20
N ILE A 12 13.19 8.85 -4.75
CA ILE A 12 13.40 10.11 -4.00
C ILE A 12 12.44 10.20 -2.82
N SER A 13 11.14 9.92 -3.03
CA SER A 13 10.12 9.99 -1.98
C SER A 13 10.39 8.99 -0.86
N VAL A 14 10.75 7.77 -1.21
CA VAL A 14 11.05 6.71 -0.22
C VAL A 14 12.32 7.03 0.56
N ALA A 15 13.35 7.58 -0.08
CA ALA A 15 14.59 7.98 0.59
C ALA A 15 14.34 9.06 1.67
N ALA A 16 13.39 9.97 1.44
CA ALA A 16 13.05 11.02 2.41
C ALA A 16 12.56 10.47 3.76
N TYR A 17 11.86 9.32 3.77
CA TYR A 17 11.42 8.68 5.01
C TYR A 17 12.57 8.13 5.87
N SER A 18 13.73 7.87 5.27
CA SER A 18 14.92 7.40 5.99
C SER A 18 15.54 8.46 6.88
N ALA A 19 15.19 9.74 6.71
CA ALA A 19 15.71 10.84 7.53
C ALA A 19 15.24 10.75 8.98
N ASN A 20 13.99 10.33 9.23
CA ASN A 20 13.47 10.15 10.59
C ASN A 20 12.37 9.08 10.65
N PRO A 21 12.72 7.78 10.52
CA PRO A 21 11.74 6.69 10.47
C PRO A 21 10.99 6.51 11.81
N ILE A 22 11.60 6.86 12.93
CA ILE A 22 10.95 6.78 14.26
C ILE A 22 9.85 7.83 14.38
N ALA A 23 10.13 9.09 14.01
CA ALA A 23 9.10 10.12 14.04
C ALA A 23 7.93 9.80 13.09
N TYR A 24 8.20 9.18 11.94
CA TYR A 24 7.16 8.68 11.06
C TYR A 24 6.29 7.61 11.76
N GLN A 25 6.91 6.62 12.39
CA GLN A 25 6.19 5.58 13.14
C GLN A 25 5.29 6.18 14.23
N GLU A 26 5.81 7.12 15.02
CA GLU A 26 5.07 7.79 16.10
C GLU A 26 3.89 8.60 15.55
N LYS A 27 4.11 9.38 14.48
CA LYS A 27 3.09 10.21 13.82
C LYS A 27 1.88 9.40 13.36
N TYR A 28 2.11 8.20 12.83
CA TYR A 28 1.06 7.37 12.22
C TYR A 28 0.64 6.18 13.10
N ALA A 29 1.15 6.07 14.32
CA ALA A 29 0.88 4.94 15.22
C ALA A 29 -0.62 4.68 15.47
N THR A 30 -1.42 5.74 15.50
CA THR A 30 -2.87 5.67 15.79
C THR A 30 -3.76 6.06 14.61
N HIS A 31 -3.17 6.21 13.42
CA HIS A 31 -3.93 6.66 12.25
C HIS A 31 -4.76 5.52 11.64
N LEU A 32 -6.08 5.76 11.45
CA LEU A 32 -7.02 4.83 10.81
C LEU A 32 -7.02 3.40 11.40
N LEU A 33 -6.92 3.26 12.72
CA LEU A 33 -6.82 1.96 13.41
C LEU A 33 -8.07 1.06 13.29
N ASP A 34 -9.21 1.61 12.94
CA ASP A 34 -10.45 0.86 12.71
C ASP A 34 -10.46 0.11 11.38
N ARG A 35 -9.66 0.54 10.40
CA ARG A 35 -9.61 -0.07 9.07
C ARG A 35 -9.02 -1.48 9.07
N PRO A 36 -7.91 -1.80 9.75
CA PRO A 36 -7.40 -3.17 9.85
C PRO A 36 -8.41 -4.15 10.43
N ALA A 37 -9.16 -3.76 11.46
CA ALA A 37 -10.21 -4.60 12.07
C ALA A 37 -11.35 -4.87 11.06
N ARG A 38 -11.80 -3.85 10.33
CA ARG A 38 -12.77 -4.03 9.26
C ARG A 38 -12.25 -4.96 8.17
N PHE A 39 -10.98 -4.80 7.75
CA PHE A 39 -10.38 -5.64 6.71
C PHE A 39 -10.32 -7.11 7.12
N THR A 40 -9.85 -7.40 8.33
CA THR A 40 -9.76 -8.77 8.83
C THR A 40 -11.13 -9.43 9.02
N SER A 41 -12.19 -8.65 9.27
CA SER A 41 -13.56 -9.18 9.34
C SER A 41 -14.08 -9.75 8.01
N LEU A 42 -13.46 -9.41 6.89
CA LEU A 42 -13.79 -9.95 5.57
C LEU A 42 -13.03 -11.27 5.26
N LEU A 43 -12.05 -11.62 6.09
CA LEU A 43 -11.13 -12.71 5.85
C LEU A 43 -11.41 -13.90 6.78
N SER A 44 -11.11 -15.10 6.31
CA SER A 44 -11.13 -16.30 7.17
C SER A 44 -9.94 -16.28 8.15
N PRO A 45 -10.09 -16.89 9.36
CA PRO A 45 -8.96 -17.02 10.27
C PRO A 45 -7.74 -17.68 9.60
N GLY A 46 -6.55 -17.17 9.85
CA GLY A 46 -5.30 -17.70 9.28
C GLY A 46 -5.04 -17.28 7.84
N SER A 47 -5.80 -16.34 7.29
CA SER A 47 -5.61 -15.83 5.92
C SER A 47 -4.22 -15.24 5.70
N HIS A 48 -3.70 -15.41 4.47
CA HIS A 48 -2.47 -14.76 4.01
C HIS A 48 -2.76 -13.35 3.53
N ILE A 49 -2.10 -12.37 4.11
CA ILE A 49 -2.28 -10.94 3.81
C ILE A 49 -0.98 -10.37 3.26
N LEU A 50 -1.05 -9.68 2.13
CA LEU A 50 0.05 -8.85 1.65
C LEU A 50 -0.16 -7.41 2.16
N ASP A 51 0.79 -6.90 2.95
CA ASP A 51 0.86 -5.49 3.36
C ASP A 51 1.78 -4.74 2.40
N LEU A 52 1.18 -4.02 1.45
CA LEU A 52 1.85 -3.33 0.37
C LEU A 52 2.34 -1.95 0.84
N GLY A 53 3.66 -1.73 0.84
CA GLY A 53 4.26 -0.53 1.42
C GLY A 53 4.06 -0.52 2.94
N CYS A 54 4.52 -1.57 3.60
CA CYS A 54 4.20 -1.87 5.00
C CYS A 54 4.80 -0.87 6.01
N GLY A 55 5.68 0.03 5.56
CA GLY A 55 6.34 0.99 6.43
C GLY A 55 7.04 0.32 7.62
N PRO A 56 6.97 0.89 8.84
CA PRO A 56 7.58 0.33 10.04
C PRO A 56 6.89 -0.94 10.59
N GLY A 57 5.88 -1.51 9.91
CA GLY A 57 5.25 -2.78 10.26
C GLY A 57 4.09 -2.69 11.25
N ARG A 58 3.45 -1.53 11.41
CA ARG A 58 2.29 -1.36 12.30
C ARG A 58 1.16 -2.36 11.99
N ASP A 59 0.77 -2.45 10.72
CA ASP A 59 -0.37 -3.26 10.31
C ASP A 59 0.00 -4.74 10.23
N ILE A 60 1.26 -5.08 9.91
CA ILE A 60 1.81 -6.45 10.05
C ILE A 60 1.57 -6.97 11.46
N ARG A 61 1.93 -6.18 12.50
CA ARG A 61 1.70 -6.56 13.89
C ARG A 61 0.22 -6.78 14.18
N ILE A 62 -0.64 -5.86 13.76
CA ILE A 62 -2.10 -5.96 13.99
C ILE A 62 -2.67 -7.24 13.35
N PHE A 63 -2.30 -7.55 12.12
CA PHE A 63 -2.77 -8.74 11.41
C PHE A 63 -2.23 -10.03 12.05
N SER A 64 -0.96 -10.03 12.49
CA SER A 64 -0.35 -11.18 13.19
C SER A 64 -1.04 -11.45 14.52
N GLU A 65 -1.27 -10.41 15.33
CA GLU A 65 -2.01 -10.49 16.60
C GLU A 65 -3.46 -10.95 16.38
N GLY A 66 -4.06 -10.62 15.23
CA GLY A 66 -5.37 -11.10 14.78
C GLY A 66 -5.39 -12.55 14.30
N GLY A 67 -4.24 -13.26 14.32
CA GLY A 67 -4.14 -14.67 13.92
C GLY A 67 -4.06 -14.90 12.42
N HIS A 68 -3.76 -13.86 11.63
CA HIS A 68 -3.49 -13.95 10.20
C HIS A 68 -1.99 -14.16 9.92
N LYS A 69 -1.65 -14.37 8.65
CA LYS A 69 -0.29 -14.58 8.16
C LYS A 69 0.09 -13.43 7.21
N PRO A 70 0.42 -12.25 7.76
CA PRO A 70 0.87 -11.14 6.92
C PRO A 70 2.29 -11.34 6.43
N ILE A 71 2.56 -10.82 5.24
CA ILE A 71 3.90 -10.53 4.73
C ILE A 71 3.91 -9.09 4.23
N GLY A 72 4.89 -8.30 4.66
CA GLY A 72 5.05 -6.92 4.23
C GLY A 72 6.07 -6.77 3.11
N ILE A 73 5.87 -5.76 2.26
CA ILE A 73 6.87 -5.30 1.31
C ILE A 73 7.01 -3.78 1.43
N ASP A 74 8.24 -3.30 1.48
CA ASP A 74 8.55 -1.87 1.43
C ASP A 74 9.90 -1.65 0.73
N LEU A 75 10.05 -0.50 0.07
CA LEU A 75 11.31 -0.17 -0.59
C LEU A 75 12.33 0.42 0.39
N ASN A 76 11.87 1.04 1.49
CA ASN A 76 12.73 1.74 2.45
C ASN A 76 13.45 0.76 3.38
N PRO A 77 14.80 0.69 3.34
CA PRO A 77 15.55 -0.26 4.17
C PRO A 77 15.42 0.02 5.68
N ALA A 78 15.25 1.29 6.10
CA ALA A 78 15.06 1.62 7.51
C ALA A 78 13.70 1.13 8.02
N PHE A 79 12.65 1.21 7.19
CA PHE A 79 11.35 0.65 7.53
C PHE A 79 11.39 -0.88 7.58
N ILE A 80 12.07 -1.53 6.64
CA ILE A 80 12.25 -2.99 6.65
C ILE A 80 12.96 -3.46 7.91
N GLU A 81 14.00 -2.77 8.36
CA GLU A 81 14.66 -3.09 9.63
C GLU A 81 13.71 -3.01 10.83
N MET A 82 12.83 -1.99 10.85
CA MET A 82 11.84 -1.84 11.92
C MET A 82 10.74 -2.90 11.82
N ALA A 83 10.20 -3.11 10.62
CA ALA A 83 9.10 -4.02 10.36
C ALA A 83 9.47 -5.50 10.56
N SER A 84 10.74 -5.88 10.34
CA SER A 84 11.23 -7.25 10.58
C SER A 84 11.11 -7.71 12.03
N ARG A 85 10.94 -6.78 12.97
CA ARG A 85 10.65 -7.07 14.37
C ARG A 85 9.18 -7.35 14.64
N GLN A 86 8.31 -7.10 13.66
CA GLN A 86 6.85 -7.25 13.75
C GLN A 86 6.34 -8.49 12.99
N GLY A 87 7.08 -8.98 12.00
CA GLY A 87 6.73 -10.15 11.20
C GLY A 87 7.57 -10.30 9.95
N ASP A 88 7.08 -11.12 9.01
CA ASP A 88 7.77 -11.41 7.75
C ASP A 88 7.71 -10.20 6.81
N VAL A 89 8.86 -9.78 6.30
CA VAL A 89 8.98 -8.62 5.40
C VAL A 89 10.02 -8.86 4.30
N ILE A 90 9.80 -8.23 3.17
CA ILE A 90 10.71 -8.22 2.02
C ILE A 90 11.03 -6.78 1.65
N GLN A 91 12.30 -6.45 1.47
CA GLN A 91 12.67 -5.20 0.83
C GLN A 91 12.46 -5.33 -0.70
N GLY A 92 11.60 -4.49 -1.25
CA GLY A 92 11.30 -4.55 -2.68
C GLY A 92 10.46 -3.38 -3.18
N ASP A 93 10.54 -3.15 -4.48
CA ASP A 93 9.74 -2.16 -5.17
C ASP A 93 8.39 -2.76 -5.55
N ILE A 94 7.31 -2.13 -5.11
CA ILE A 94 5.94 -2.59 -5.39
C ILE A 94 5.59 -2.57 -6.89
N ARG A 95 6.33 -1.82 -7.71
CA ARG A 95 6.21 -1.83 -9.18
C ARG A 95 6.65 -3.15 -9.82
N ASN A 96 7.43 -3.95 -9.09
CA ASN A 96 7.94 -5.25 -9.54
C ASN A 96 7.30 -6.43 -8.80
N ILE A 97 6.15 -6.22 -8.19
CA ILE A 97 5.53 -7.14 -7.22
C ILE A 97 5.20 -8.52 -7.82
N SER A 98 4.83 -8.57 -9.11
CA SER A 98 4.56 -9.82 -9.82
C SER A 98 5.78 -10.72 -10.02
N SER A 99 7.01 -10.15 -9.91
CA SER A 99 8.25 -10.92 -9.93
C SER A 99 8.67 -11.45 -8.55
N ILE A 100 8.07 -10.91 -7.48
CA ILE A 100 8.42 -11.23 -6.09
C ILE A 100 7.49 -12.31 -5.52
N PHE A 101 6.21 -12.25 -5.86
CA PHE A 101 5.20 -13.15 -5.33
C PHE A 101 4.53 -14.00 -6.41
N THR A 102 4.08 -15.18 -6.01
CA THR A 102 3.37 -16.10 -6.90
C THR A 102 1.90 -15.69 -7.05
N PRO A 103 1.29 -15.81 -8.24
CA PRO A 103 -0.14 -15.59 -8.43
C PRO A 103 -1.02 -16.40 -7.49
N ALA A 104 -2.18 -15.86 -7.13
CA ALA A 104 -3.18 -16.48 -6.26
C ALA A 104 -2.63 -16.96 -4.90
N SER A 105 -1.68 -16.19 -4.31
CA SER A 105 -1.07 -16.50 -3.02
C SER A 105 -1.78 -15.87 -1.82
N PHE A 106 -2.51 -14.77 -2.03
CA PHE A 106 -3.05 -13.97 -0.94
C PHE A 106 -4.58 -14.02 -0.89
N ASP A 107 -5.11 -14.09 0.33
CA ASP A 107 -6.54 -13.95 0.63
C ASP A 107 -6.94 -12.47 0.71
N GLY A 108 -5.98 -11.61 1.07
CA GLY A 108 -6.15 -10.17 1.15
C GLY A 108 -4.90 -9.39 0.77
N VAL A 109 -5.11 -8.22 0.17
CA VAL A 109 -4.08 -7.19 -0.09
C VAL A 109 -4.48 -5.92 0.64
N TRP A 110 -3.56 -5.42 1.45
CA TRP A 110 -3.67 -4.20 2.22
C TRP A 110 -2.71 -3.15 1.66
N ALA A 111 -3.25 -2.05 1.10
CA ALA A 111 -2.49 -0.98 0.45
C ALA A 111 -2.86 0.39 1.06
N GLN A 112 -2.53 0.56 2.34
CA GLN A 112 -2.84 1.79 3.06
C GLN A 112 -1.80 2.87 2.76
N ALA A 113 -2.17 3.87 1.95
CA ALA A 113 -1.34 5.02 1.58
C ALA A 113 0.05 4.63 1.00
N SER A 114 0.13 3.50 0.32
CA SER A 114 1.37 3.00 -0.28
C SER A 114 1.53 3.33 -1.77
N LEU A 115 0.41 3.53 -2.48
CA LEU A 115 0.40 3.85 -3.91
C LEU A 115 0.64 5.35 -4.18
N VAL A 116 0.76 6.16 -3.14
CA VAL A 116 0.74 7.63 -3.21
C VAL A 116 1.93 8.24 -3.95
N HIS A 117 3.06 7.53 -4.03
CA HIS A 117 4.28 8.01 -4.68
C HIS A 117 4.45 7.51 -6.13
N LEU A 118 3.54 6.66 -6.59
CA LEU A 118 3.50 6.17 -7.96
C LEU A 118 2.82 7.18 -8.89
N GLU A 119 3.22 7.23 -10.14
CA GLU A 119 2.44 7.89 -11.17
C GLU A 119 1.15 7.11 -11.46
N LYS A 120 0.10 7.79 -11.99
CA LYS A 120 -1.19 7.13 -12.28
C LYS A 120 -1.06 5.95 -13.23
N SER A 121 -0.17 6.05 -14.22
CA SER A 121 0.11 4.95 -15.16
C SER A 121 0.72 3.73 -14.47
N GLU A 122 1.61 3.94 -13.49
CA GLU A 122 2.24 2.87 -12.72
C GLU A 122 1.21 2.19 -11.80
N ILE A 123 0.31 2.96 -11.19
CA ILE A 123 -0.76 2.44 -10.32
C ILE A 123 -1.65 1.46 -11.07
N ASP A 124 -2.01 1.72 -12.33
CA ASP A 124 -2.81 0.79 -13.14
C ASP A 124 -2.11 -0.57 -13.33
N PHE A 125 -0.79 -0.57 -13.54
CA PHE A 125 -0.02 -1.82 -13.64
C PHE A 125 0.02 -2.55 -12.30
N VAL A 126 0.33 -1.84 -11.21
CA VAL A 126 0.37 -2.43 -9.86
C VAL A 126 -0.99 -3.02 -9.48
N LEU A 127 -2.10 -2.32 -9.72
CA LEU A 127 -3.44 -2.83 -9.43
C LEU A 127 -3.76 -4.13 -10.19
N ARG A 128 -3.33 -4.26 -11.45
CA ARG A 128 -3.47 -5.51 -12.22
C ARG A 128 -2.65 -6.63 -11.60
N ASP A 129 -1.40 -6.36 -11.24
CA ASP A 129 -0.52 -7.32 -10.58
C ASP A 129 -1.11 -7.76 -9.22
N LEU A 130 -1.61 -6.83 -8.40
CA LEU A 130 -2.28 -7.14 -7.14
C LEU A 130 -3.49 -8.06 -7.34
N ARG A 131 -4.26 -7.81 -8.41
CA ARG A 131 -5.39 -8.70 -8.76
C ARG A 131 -4.92 -10.11 -9.09
N GLU A 132 -3.81 -10.26 -9.82
CA GLU A 132 -3.26 -11.60 -10.10
C GLU A 132 -2.74 -12.31 -8.84
N LEU A 133 -2.16 -11.57 -7.90
CA LEU A 133 -1.66 -12.12 -6.63
C LEU A 133 -2.78 -12.57 -5.68
N LEU A 134 -3.96 -11.98 -5.77
CA LEU A 134 -5.12 -12.38 -4.99
C LEU A 134 -5.69 -13.73 -5.49
N LYS A 135 -6.10 -14.55 -4.55
CA LYS A 135 -6.95 -15.72 -4.81
C LYS A 135 -8.32 -15.30 -5.34
N PRO A 136 -9.08 -16.20 -6.00
CA PRO A 136 -10.49 -15.94 -6.31
C PRO A 136 -11.25 -15.53 -5.04
N ASN A 137 -12.08 -14.50 -5.13
CA ASN A 137 -12.78 -13.85 -4.02
C ASN A 137 -11.89 -13.20 -2.96
N GLY A 138 -10.61 -13.04 -3.22
CA GLY A 138 -9.70 -12.29 -2.33
C GLY A 138 -10.01 -10.81 -2.29
N HIS A 139 -9.71 -10.16 -1.16
CA HIS A 139 -10.09 -8.79 -0.86
C HIS A 139 -8.93 -7.81 -1.05
N LEU A 140 -9.23 -6.64 -1.61
CA LEU A 140 -8.35 -5.49 -1.69
C LEU A 140 -8.89 -4.36 -0.81
N TYR A 141 -8.04 -3.79 0.02
CA TYR A 141 -8.18 -2.44 0.55
C TYR A 141 -7.08 -1.56 -0.02
N ALA A 142 -7.43 -0.41 -0.55
CA ALA A 142 -6.47 0.58 -1.00
C ALA A 142 -6.96 1.99 -0.66
N CYS A 143 -6.05 2.86 -0.20
CA CYS A 143 -6.36 4.26 0.00
C CYS A 143 -5.27 5.17 -0.58
N VAL A 144 -5.71 6.31 -1.13
CA VAL A 144 -4.87 7.33 -1.78
C VAL A 144 -5.35 8.72 -1.41
N PRO A 145 -4.51 9.76 -1.44
CA PRO A 145 -4.93 11.14 -1.19
C PRO A 145 -5.98 11.60 -2.20
N ALA A 146 -7.06 12.23 -1.70
CA ALA A 146 -8.14 12.80 -2.52
C ALA A 146 -7.97 14.30 -2.76
N THR A 147 -7.17 14.97 -1.92
CA THR A 147 -7.03 16.43 -1.91
C THR A 147 -5.59 16.85 -2.15
N GLY A 148 -5.40 18.08 -2.60
CA GLY A 148 -4.11 18.61 -2.99
C GLY A 148 -3.85 18.48 -4.50
N GLU A 149 -2.68 18.87 -4.92
CA GLU A 149 -2.22 18.75 -6.31
C GLU A 149 -1.26 17.58 -6.46
N THR A 150 -1.34 16.89 -7.59
CA THR A 150 -0.32 15.89 -7.96
C THR A 150 0.99 16.60 -8.23
N GLY A 151 2.06 16.18 -7.57
CA GLY A 151 3.38 16.79 -7.75
C GLY A 151 4.29 16.63 -6.53
N TRP A 152 5.39 17.38 -6.57
CA TRP A 152 6.36 17.40 -5.50
C TRP A 152 5.89 18.28 -4.33
N LEU A 153 6.02 17.75 -3.11
CA LEU A 153 5.82 18.47 -1.86
C LEU A 153 7.12 18.47 -1.05
N ASP A 154 7.56 19.66 -0.67
CA ASP A 154 8.72 19.84 0.22
C ASP A 154 8.24 19.71 1.68
N GLU A 155 8.77 18.75 2.39
CA GLU A 155 8.52 18.52 3.82
C GLU A 155 9.81 18.70 4.63
N SER A 156 9.70 18.77 5.95
CA SER A 156 10.85 19.05 6.83
C SER A 156 11.95 17.99 6.78
N ASP A 157 11.62 16.77 6.36
CA ASP A 157 12.50 15.60 6.29
C ASP A 157 12.82 15.18 4.84
N GLY A 158 12.46 16.01 3.84
CA GLY A 158 12.76 15.81 2.43
C GLY A 158 11.57 16.07 1.53
N ARG A 159 11.80 16.02 0.23
CA ARG A 159 10.74 16.19 -0.76
C ARG A 159 10.16 14.85 -1.16
N ARG A 160 8.85 14.82 -1.40
CA ARG A 160 8.13 13.63 -1.83
C ARG A 160 7.19 13.95 -2.99
N TRP A 161 7.09 13.04 -3.92
CA TRP A 161 6.05 13.07 -4.94
C TRP A 161 4.75 12.52 -4.37
N TYR A 162 3.64 13.18 -4.64
CA TYR A 162 2.32 12.69 -4.31
C TYR A 162 1.43 12.68 -5.53
N THR A 163 0.78 11.55 -5.77
CA THR A 163 -0.29 11.43 -6.75
C THR A 163 -1.63 11.51 -6.04
N THR A 164 -2.43 12.50 -6.42
CA THR A 164 -3.76 12.72 -5.86
C THR A 164 -4.85 12.25 -6.81
N TRP A 165 -5.96 11.80 -6.23
CA TRP A 165 -7.07 11.21 -6.96
C TRP A 165 -8.37 11.92 -6.59
N PRO A 166 -8.81 12.92 -7.38
CA PRO A 166 -10.05 13.62 -7.10
C PRO A 166 -11.24 12.68 -7.28
N GLU A 167 -12.16 12.72 -6.31
CA GLU A 167 -13.45 12.03 -6.30
C GLU A 167 -13.40 10.57 -6.83
N ASP A 168 -14.21 10.24 -7.83
CA ASP A 168 -14.42 8.86 -8.29
C ASP A 168 -13.29 8.31 -9.18
N SER A 169 -12.20 9.06 -9.39
CA SER A 169 -11.17 8.67 -10.36
C SER A 169 -10.37 7.44 -9.90
N PHE A 170 -10.11 7.30 -8.59
CA PHE A 170 -9.40 6.12 -8.08
C PHE A 170 -10.29 4.87 -8.08
N GLU A 171 -11.56 5.00 -7.69
CA GLU A 171 -12.54 3.92 -7.82
C GLU A 171 -12.61 3.42 -9.28
N THR A 172 -12.69 4.36 -10.23
CA THR A 172 -12.72 4.02 -11.65
C THR A 172 -11.46 3.27 -12.09
N ALA A 173 -10.28 3.68 -11.62
CA ALA A 173 -9.02 3.00 -11.89
C ALA A 173 -9.04 1.57 -11.34
N VAL A 174 -9.42 1.36 -10.07
CA VAL A 174 -9.53 0.03 -9.47
C VAL A 174 -10.54 -0.84 -10.23
N ARG A 175 -11.71 -0.31 -10.55
CA ARG A 175 -12.74 -1.02 -11.32
C ARG A 175 -12.26 -1.43 -12.72
N SER A 176 -11.50 -0.56 -13.40
CA SER A 176 -10.99 -0.82 -14.77
C SER A 176 -10.00 -1.99 -14.82
N THR A 177 -9.37 -2.32 -13.70
CA THR A 177 -8.47 -3.48 -13.59
C THR A 177 -9.19 -4.80 -13.29
N GLY A 178 -10.54 -4.78 -13.22
CA GLY A 178 -11.37 -5.98 -13.09
C GLY A 178 -11.75 -6.34 -11.66
N PHE A 179 -11.56 -5.44 -10.70
CA PHE A 179 -12.10 -5.62 -9.35
C PHE A 179 -13.60 -5.30 -9.29
N HIS A 180 -14.31 -6.03 -8.46
CA HIS A 180 -15.64 -5.65 -8.02
C HIS A 180 -15.52 -4.72 -6.81
N ILE A 181 -16.09 -3.51 -6.91
CA ILE A 181 -16.07 -2.54 -5.82
C ILE A 181 -17.19 -2.84 -4.84
N ASN A 182 -16.84 -3.07 -3.58
CA ASN A 182 -17.79 -3.37 -2.50
C ASN A 182 -18.23 -2.12 -1.75
N ASP A 183 -17.27 -1.18 -1.53
CA ASP A 183 -17.52 0.07 -0.82
C ASP A 183 -16.46 1.11 -1.16
N VAL A 184 -16.82 2.39 -1.10
CA VAL A 184 -15.93 3.53 -1.27
C VAL A 184 -16.21 4.56 -0.19
N THR A 185 -15.15 5.07 0.42
CA THR A 185 -15.25 6.18 1.37
C THR A 185 -14.51 7.38 0.80
N HIS A 186 -15.17 8.53 0.79
CA HIS A 186 -14.61 9.80 0.35
C HIS A 186 -14.30 10.70 1.55
N GLY A 187 -13.19 11.43 1.46
CA GLY A 187 -12.73 12.34 2.49
C GLY A 187 -11.36 12.92 2.09
N PRO A 188 -10.45 13.18 3.04
CA PRO A 188 -9.07 13.54 2.73
C PRO A 188 -8.35 12.46 1.91
N TYR A 189 -8.83 11.21 2.02
CA TYR A 189 -8.43 10.05 1.22
C TYR A 189 -9.65 9.49 0.49
N VAL A 190 -9.44 8.88 -0.68
CA VAL A 190 -10.36 7.91 -1.27
C VAL A 190 -9.94 6.55 -0.78
N GLU A 191 -10.84 5.83 -0.11
CA GLU A 191 -10.63 4.46 0.37
C GLU A 191 -11.52 3.53 -0.45
N VAL A 192 -10.93 2.53 -1.08
CA VAL A 192 -11.63 1.54 -1.89
C VAL A 192 -11.52 0.17 -1.25
N TRP A 193 -12.67 -0.47 -1.09
CA TRP A 193 -12.83 -1.86 -0.64
C TRP A 193 -13.33 -2.67 -1.81
N ALA A 194 -12.58 -3.65 -2.26
CA ALA A 194 -12.89 -4.38 -3.48
C ALA A 194 -12.61 -5.87 -3.34
N THR A 195 -13.14 -6.65 -4.28
CA THR A 195 -12.98 -8.12 -4.34
C THR A 195 -12.56 -8.55 -5.75
N LYS A 196 -11.65 -9.50 -5.85
CA LYS A 196 -11.34 -10.19 -7.10
C LYS A 196 -12.46 -11.18 -7.43
N VAL A 197 -13.20 -10.90 -8.47
CA VAL A 197 -14.25 -11.78 -9.03
C VAL A 197 -13.74 -12.54 -10.23
#